data_bff8a2b8d7ffe9d1a250b768ca863279
#
_entry.id   bff8a2b8d7ffe9d1a250b768ca863279
#
_cell.length_a   1.000
_cell.length_b   1.000
_cell.length_c   1.000
_cell.angle_alpha   90.00
_cell.angle_beta   90.00
_cell.angle_gamma   90.00
#
_symmetry.space_group_name_H-M   'P 1'
#
loop_
_entity.id
_entity.type
_entity.pdbx_description
1 polymer ?
#
loop_
_entity_poly.entity_id
_entity_poly.type
_entity_poly.pdbx_seq_one_letter_code
_entity_poly.pdbx_strand_id
1 'polypeptide(L)'
;MPTLLQINITANWGSTGKIAESIGQCAMSHGWDSYIAYGEVANPSKSHLIRIGSRMNQYLHFAEQRIFDNEGLCSRIVTRRFIETIKRIKPDVVHLHNIHDHYLNYRILFEYLTQVDIKVIWTFHDCWAFTGHCMHFVTKDCDRWKTGCHDCLMRGEYPKAVMDRCSRNWRLRKELFQANKNLSIVACSDWIADYVKESFLKDKPLTVIHNGVDLKVFRPMTIEKTSGKFEVLAVSNMWNKDKGLEDIFQLRSMLPEEVEITMIGLTKEQKDSLPSGIVGVERTQNIEELVRYYSTADVLVNPTYADTFPTVNLEALACGTPVITYNTGGSPEAVDGRTGVIVPQGDVVALQNAILQMKLAPLSSVDCRKRAQEQFDKEECFQSYINLYEQILKA
;
A
#
# COMPACT_ATOMS: atom_id res chain seq x y z
N MET A 1 -13.08 20.21 19.98
CA MET A 1 -13.12 19.04 19.08
C MET A 1 -11.79 19.03 18.38
N PRO A 2 -10.99 17.96 18.53
CA PRO A 2 -9.69 17.90 17.88
C PRO A 2 -9.84 17.78 16.36
N THR A 3 -8.86 18.27 15.63
CA THR A 3 -8.89 18.36 14.17
C THR A 3 -7.75 17.54 13.55
N LEU A 4 -8.12 16.61 12.67
CA LEU A 4 -7.20 15.79 11.89
C LEU A 4 -7.12 16.32 10.46
N LEU A 5 -5.91 16.58 9.99
CA LEU A 5 -5.63 16.84 8.57
C LEU A 5 -4.77 15.72 7.99
N GLN A 6 -5.34 14.91 7.11
CA GLN A 6 -4.60 13.91 6.36
C GLN A 6 -4.12 14.47 5.02
N ILE A 7 -2.92 14.09 4.59
CA ILE A 7 -2.33 14.51 3.30
C ILE A 7 -1.95 13.27 2.52
N ASN A 8 -2.60 13.06 1.37
CA ASN A 8 -2.35 11.92 0.48
C ASN A 8 -2.49 12.33 -0.98
N ILE A 9 -1.92 11.57 -1.90
CA ILE A 9 -2.08 11.82 -3.35
C ILE A 9 -3.54 11.71 -3.81
N THR A 10 -4.32 10.81 -3.22
CA THR A 10 -5.73 10.58 -3.53
C THR A 10 -6.61 10.63 -2.28
N ALA A 11 -7.92 10.86 -2.45
CA ALA A 11 -8.90 10.75 -1.38
C ALA A 11 -9.98 9.72 -1.76
N ASN A 12 -10.21 8.73 -0.90
CA ASN A 12 -11.16 7.63 -1.11
C ASN A 12 -11.02 6.94 -2.49
N TRP A 13 -9.81 6.88 -3.00
CA TRP A 13 -9.48 6.23 -4.26
C TRP A 13 -8.12 5.50 -4.14
N GLY A 14 -8.02 4.32 -4.78
CA GLY A 14 -6.85 3.47 -4.63
C GLY A 14 -6.71 2.93 -3.19
N SER A 15 -5.61 2.26 -2.90
CA SER A 15 -5.34 1.65 -1.59
C SER A 15 -5.19 2.72 -0.49
N THR A 16 -4.20 3.60 -0.63
CA THR A 16 -3.86 4.60 0.40
C THR A 16 -4.96 5.64 0.61
N GLY A 17 -5.68 6.03 -0.47
CA GLY A 17 -6.80 6.95 -0.36
C GLY A 17 -8.00 6.35 0.39
N LYS A 18 -8.27 5.04 0.24
CA LYS A 18 -9.30 4.34 1.02
C LYS A 18 -8.89 4.18 2.48
N ILE A 19 -7.60 3.97 2.76
CA ILE A 19 -7.06 3.94 4.13
C ILE A 19 -7.27 5.30 4.79
N ALA A 20 -6.87 6.40 4.14
CA ALA A 20 -7.07 7.76 4.66
C ALA A 20 -8.56 8.07 4.92
N GLU A 21 -9.46 7.69 4.02
CA GLU A 21 -10.90 7.82 4.22
C GLU A 21 -11.39 7.05 5.44
N SER A 22 -10.96 5.79 5.59
CA SER A 22 -11.38 4.93 6.71
C SER A 22 -10.86 5.46 8.06
N ILE A 23 -9.62 5.94 8.12
CA ILE A 23 -9.08 6.61 9.31
C ILE A 23 -9.88 7.89 9.62
N GLY A 24 -10.21 8.69 8.60
CA GLY A 24 -11.03 9.89 8.76
C GLY A 24 -12.42 9.58 9.31
N GLN A 25 -13.07 8.52 8.81
CA GLN A 25 -14.38 8.07 9.32
C GLN A 25 -14.29 7.57 10.76
N CYS A 26 -13.23 6.83 11.11
CA CYS A 26 -12.98 6.41 12.47
C CYS A 26 -12.74 7.62 13.40
N ALA A 27 -11.96 8.60 12.98
CA ALA A 27 -11.73 9.83 13.73
C ALA A 27 -13.05 10.58 13.99
N MET A 28 -13.88 10.75 12.98
CA MET A 28 -15.18 11.42 13.12
C MET A 28 -16.11 10.67 14.08
N SER A 29 -16.12 9.33 14.10
CA SER A 29 -16.91 8.57 15.07
C SER A 29 -16.46 8.76 16.53
N HIS A 30 -15.20 9.26 16.71
CA HIS A 30 -14.63 9.63 18.02
C HIS A 30 -14.67 11.14 18.29
N GLY A 31 -15.46 11.89 17.53
CA GLY A 31 -15.69 13.30 17.77
C GLY A 31 -14.58 14.23 17.24
N TRP A 32 -13.78 13.77 16.29
CA TRP A 32 -12.80 14.60 15.58
C TRP A 32 -13.42 15.28 14.37
N ASP A 33 -12.90 16.46 14.01
CA ASP A 33 -13.12 17.04 12.69
C ASP A 33 -12.06 16.53 11.71
N SER A 34 -12.46 16.03 10.54
CA SER A 34 -11.57 15.33 9.61
C SER A 34 -11.48 16.00 8.25
N TYR A 35 -10.25 16.28 7.82
CA TYR A 35 -9.89 16.85 6.53
C TYR A 35 -8.97 15.88 5.78
N ILE A 36 -9.16 15.75 4.45
CA ILE A 36 -8.23 15.06 3.55
C ILE A 36 -7.79 16.02 2.45
N ALA A 37 -6.52 16.40 2.49
CA ALA A 37 -5.88 17.16 1.43
C ALA A 37 -5.31 16.20 0.39
N TYR A 38 -5.68 16.38 -0.88
CA TYR A 38 -5.32 15.47 -1.97
C TYR A 38 -4.81 16.18 -3.21
N GLY A 39 -4.03 15.47 -4.03
CA GLY A 39 -3.46 16.00 -5.27
C GLY A 39 -4.28 15.65 -6.50
N GLU A 40 -4.54 14.38 -6.73
CA GLU A 40 -4.92 13.85 -8.04
C GLU A 40 -6.41 13.56 -8.16
N VAL A 41 -6.88 12.52 -7.53
CA VAL A 41 -8.25 11.99 -7.66
C VAL A 41 -8.91 11.91 -6.30
N ALA A 42 -10.19 12.25 -6.25
CA ALA A 42 -11.04 12.04 -5.10
C ALA A 42 -12.37 11.41 -5.51
N ASN A 43 -12.79 10.40 -4.77
CA ASN A 43 -14.17 9.95 -4.72
C ASN A 43 -14.93 10.70 -3.62
N PRO A 44 -16.28 10.62 -3.56
CA PRO A 44 -17.06 11.17 -2.46
C PRO A 44 -16.50 10.71 -1.10
N SER A 45 -16.34 11.64 -0.18
CA SER A 45 -15.74 11.42 1.14
C SER A 45 -16.64 11.99 2.22
N LYS A 46 -16.57 11.44 3.43
CA LYS A 46 -17.20 12.02 4.62
C LYS A 46 -16.32 13.09 5.26
N SER A 47 -15.01 13.06 5.02
CA SER A 47 -14.08 14.11 5.45
C SER A 47 -14.19 15.34 4.56
N HIS A 48 -13.80 16.50 5.07
CA HIS A 48 -13.69 17.72 4.29
C HIS A 48 -12.53 17.61 3.29
N LEU A 49 -12.84 17.67 1.99
CA LEU A 49 -11.84 17.50 0.93
C LEU A 49 -11.18 18.84 0.57
N ILE A 50 -9.85 18.82 0.46
CA ILE A 50 -9.02 19.97 0.05
C ILE A 50 -8.13 19.55 -1.11
N ARG A 51 -8.36 20.12 -2.29
CA ARG A 51 -7.51 19.84 -3.44
C ARG A 51 -6.25 20.70 -3.42
N ILE A 52 -5.07 20.06 -3.55
CA ILE A 52 -3.77 20.72 -3.66
C ILE A 52 -3.41 20.87 -5.14
N GLY A 53 -3.48 22.11 -5.64
CA GLY A 53 -3.12 22.40 -7.03
C GLY A 53 -4.15 21.98 -8.08
N SER A 54 -3.69 21.90 -9.31
CA SER A 54 -4.49 21.56 -10.48
C SER A 54 -3.78 20.51 -11.34
N ARG A 55 -4.49 19.92 -12.31
CA ARG A 55 -3.89 18.98 -13.28
C ARG A 55 -2.67 19.59 -14.00
N MET A 56 -2.72 20.86 -14.35
CA MET A 56 -1.59 21.55 -14.99
C MET A 56 -0.35 21.55 -14.08
N ASN A 57 -0.52 21.83 -12.78
CA ASN A 57 0.60 21.76 -11.83
C ASN A 57 1.19 20.36 -11.76
N GLN A 58 0.37 19.32 -11.80
CA GLN A 58 0.81 17.94 -11.79
C GLN A 58 1.62 17.59 -13.05
N TYR A 59 1.16 17.99 -14.23
CA TYR A 59 1.92 17.78 -15.48
C TYR A 59 3.26 18.50 -15.48
N LEU A 60 3.32 19.74 -15.01
CA LEU A 60 4.58 20.48 -14.89
C LEU A 60 5.51 19.82 -13.88
N HIS A 61 4.99 19.37 -12.75
CA HIS A 61 5.76 18.65 -11.74
C HIS A 61 6.30 17.33 -12.28
N PHE A 62 5.45 16.55 -12.98
CA PHE A 62 5.85 15.31 -13.65
C PHE A 62 6.99 15.55 -14.64
N ALA A 63 6.86 16.57 -15.51
CA ALA A 63 7.89 16.88 -16.49
C ALA A 63 9.23 17.27 -15.82
N GLU A 64 9.18 18.11 -14.78
CA GLU A 64 10.37 18.50 -14.01
C GLU A 64 11.00 17.30 -13.30
N GLN A 65 10.19 16.45 -12.63
CA GLN A 65 10.64 15.24 -12.00
C GLN A 65 11.30 14.28 -13.01
N ARG A 66 10.65 14.07 -14.16
CA ARG A 66 11.12 13.16 -15.19
C ARG A 66 12.53 13.53 -15.71
N ILE A 67 12.82 14.82 -15.80
CA ILE A 67 14.14 15.30 -16.26
C ILE A 67 15.14 15.35 -15.11
N PHE A 68 14.75 15.94 -13.98
CA PHE A 68 15.67 16.38 -12.93
C PHE A 68 15.68 15.53 -11.66
N ASP A 69 14.94 14.43 -11.60
CA ASP A 69 14.80 13.63 -10.38
C ASP A 69 14.38 14.46 -9.16
N ASN A 70 13.40 15.33 -9.35
CA ASN A 70 12.90 16.29 -8.35
C ASN A 70 11.53 15.87 -7.79
N GLU A 71 11.26 14.60 -7.65
CA GLU A 71 9.98 14.12 -7.13
C GLU A 71 9.66 14.73 -5.76
N GLY A 72 8.45 15.28 -5.64
CA GLY A 72 8.02 15.96 -4.42
C GLY A 72 8.75 17.27 -4.11
N LEU A 73 9.50 17.87 -5.06
CA LEU A 73 10.24 19.14 -4.87
C LEU A 73 9.75 20.29 -5.77
N CYS A 74 8.81 19.99 -6.68
CA CYS A 74 8.17 21.01 -7.50
C CYS A 74 6.91 21.57 -6.81
N SER A 75 5.90 22.03 -7.51
CA SER A 75 4.61 22.50 -6.94
C SER A 75 4.76 23.56 -5.83
N ARG A 76 5.79 24.42 -5.91
CA ARG A 76 6.17 25.36 -4.82
C ARG A 76 5.06 26.35 -4.46
N ILE A 77 4.43 26.95 -5.47
CA ILE A 77 3.38 27.99 -5.27
C ILE A 77 2.14 27.36 -4.62
N VAL A 78 1.71 26.22 -5.14
CA VAL A 78 0.50 25.55 -4.62
C VAL A 78 0.70 25.05 -3.21
N THR A 79 1.92 24.58 -2.87
CA THR A 79 2.24 24.16 -1.50
C THR A 79 2.24 25.34 -0.54
N ARG A 80 2.78 26.51 -0.90
CA ARG A 80 2.69 27.72 -0.06
C ARG A 80 1.23 28.14 0.18
N ARG A 81 0.38 28.08 -0.86
CA ARG A 81 -1.07 28.35 -0.71
C ARG A 81 -1.74 27.31 0.20
N PHE A 82 -1.34 26.06 0.10
CA PHE A 82 -1.85 24.99 0.95
C PHE A 82 -1.46 25.21 2.42
N ILE A 83 -0.24 25.69 2.71
CA ILE A 83 0.18 26.07 4.06
C ILE A 83 -0.75 27.14 4.65
N GLU A 84 -1.18 28.14 3.89
CA GLU A 84 -2.16 29.13 4.37
C GLU A 84 -3.51 28.47 4.71
N THR A 85 -3.85 27.38 4.05
CA THR A 85 -5.03 26.58 4.40
C THR A 85 -4.80 25.81 5.71
N ILE A 86 -3.64 25.21 5.92
CA ILE A 86 -3.28 24.55 7.19
C ILE A 86 -3.36 25.56 8.36
N LYS A 87 -2.82 26.76 8.17
CA LYS A 87 -2.88 27.84 9.20
C LYS A 87 -4.32 28.24 9.56
N ARG A 88 -5.26 28.18 8.61
CA ARG A 88 -6.69 28.48 8.86
C ARG A 88 -7.41 27.32 9.57
N ILE A 89 -7.13 26.08 9.18
CA ILE A 89 -7.72 24.88 9.77
C ILE A 89 -7.21 24.70 11.21
N LYS A 90 -5.92 24.98 11.46
CA LYS A 90 -5.23 24.75 12.73
C LYS A 90 -5.37 23.30 13.22
N PRO A 91 -4.95 22.31 12.44
CA PRO A 91 -5.09 20.92 12.83
C PRO A 91 -4.26 20.62 14.08
N ASP A 92 -4.80 19.80 14.97
CA ASP A 92 -4.06 19.28 16.13
C ASP A 92 -3.07 18.18 15.68
N VAL A 93 -3.47 17.39 14.68
CA VAL A 93 -2.65 16.34 14.07
C VAL A 93 -2.63 16.51 12.55
N VAL A 94 -1.43 16.49 11.98
CA VAL A 94 -1.20 16.33 10.55
C VAL A 94 -0.73 14.89 10.31
N HIS A 95 -1.53 14.12 9.55
CA HIS A 95 -1.21 12.76 9.19
C HIS A 95 -0.82 12.67 7.72
N LEU A 96 0.45 12.32 7.47
CA LEU A 96 1.02 12.18 6.15
C LEU A 96 0.90 10.72 5.68
N HIS A 97 0.49 10.53 4.43
CA HIS A 97 0.54 9.26 3.71
C HIS A 97 1.54 9.39 2.56
N ASN A 98 1.10 9.21 1.31
CA ASN A 98 1.96 9.40 0.15
C ASN A 98 2.04 10.90 -0.19
N ILE A 99 3.13 11.53 0.26
CA ILE A 99 3.44 12.95 -0.02
C ILE A 99 4.40 13.12 -1.20
N HIS A 100 4.86 12.04 -1.78
CA HIS A 100 5.55 11.99 -3.05
C HIS A 100 4.54 12.08 -4.23
N ASP A 101 4.98 11.81 -5.43
CA ASP A 101 4.23 12.14 -6.66
C ASP A 101 4.22 13.63 -6.99
N HIS A 102 3.25 14.11 -7.79
CA HIS A 102 3.41 15.34 -8.55
C HIS A 102 2.49 16.47 -8.08
N TYR A 103 2.19 16.58 -6.78
CA TYR A 103 1.20 17.55 -6.28
C TYR A 103 1.70 18.49 -5.18
N LEU A 104 2.70 18.08 -4.43
CA LEU A 104 3.16 18.74 -3.22
C LEU A 104 4.68 18.99 -3.27
N ASN A 105 5.17 20.02 -2.57
CA ASN A 105 6.58 20.21 -2.28
C ASN A 105 6.85 19.84 -0.83
N TYR A 106 7.41 18.65 -0.60
CA TYR A 106 7.66 18.17 0.77
C TYR A 106 8.67 19.02 1.53
N ARG A 107 9.63 19.66 0.85
CA ARG A 107 10.58 20.54 1.49
C ARG A 107 9.88 21.73 2.14
N ILE A 108 9.04 22.44 1.38
CA ILE A 108 8.29 23.60 1.89
C ILE A 108 7.31 23.18 2.99
N LEU A 109 6.68 22.01 2.87
CA LEU A 109 5.79 21.47 3.88
C LEU A 109 6.54 21.19 5.20
N PHE A 110 7.68 20.48 5.14
CA PHE A 110 8.46 20.15 6.34
C PHE A 110 9.16 21.34 6.95
N GLU A 111 9.64 22.31 6.14
CA GLU A 111 10.14 23.60 6.65
C GLU A 111 9.07 24.31 7.50
N TYR A 112 7.80 24.27 7.10
CA TYR A 112 6.70 24.82 7.89
C TYR A 112 6.39 23.95 9.13
N LEU A 113 6.20 22.64 8.95
CA LEU A 113 5.83 21.74 10.05
C LEU A 113 6.90 21.66 11.15
N THR A 114 8.16 21.97 10.84
CA THR A 114 9.25 22.02 11.83
C THR A 114 9.19 23.31 12.67
N GLN A 115 8.55 24.38 12.19
CA GLN A 115 8.46 25.67 12.87
C GLN A 115 7.21 25.81 13.76
N VAL A 116 6.28 24.88 13.65
CA VAL A 116 4.99 24.93 14.40
C VAL A 116 4.88 23.74 15.32
N ASP A 117 4.15 23.90 16.41
CA ASP A 117 3.88 22.82 17.37
C ASP A 117 2.62 22.05 16.97
N ILE A 118 2.68 21.40 15.80
CA ILE A 118 1.64 20.48 15.32
C ILE A 118 2.22 19.08 15.40
N LYS A 119 1.46 18.13 15.94
CA LYS A 119 1.88 16.72 15.96
C LYS A 119 1.78 16.15 14.54
N VAL A 120 2.84 15.48 14.10
CA VAL A 120 2.94 14.93 12.75
C VAL A 120 3.07 13.42 12.84
N ILE A 121 2.14 12.72 12.21
CA ILE A 121 2.24 11.27 11.98
C ILE A 121 2.47 11.03 10.52
N TRP A 122 3.31 10.07 10.19
CA TRP A 122 3.54 9.67 8.81
C TRP A 122 3.45 8.15 8.67
N THR A 123 2.38 7.70 8.00
CA THR A 123 2.26 6.27 7.66
C THR A 123 3.04 5.97 6.39
N PHE A 124 4.00 5.04 6.52
CA PHE A 124 4.79 4.56 5.41
C PHE A 124 4.08 3.42 4.69
N HIS A 125 3.67 3.69 3.47
CA HIS A 125 3.10 2.70 2.55
C HIS A 125 4.13 2.16 1.57
N ASP A 126 5.31 2.75 1.53
CA ASP A 126 6.47 2.38 0.74
C ASP A 126 7.77 2.90 1.39
N CYS A 127 8.90 2.69 0.73
CA CYS A 127 10.22 3.05 1.25
C CYS A 127 10.71 4.44 0.83
N TRP A 128 9.91 5.22 0.10
CA TRP A 128 10.34 6.50 -0.46
C TRP A 128 10.88 7.48 0.58
N ALA A 129 10.31 7.51 1.77
CA ALA A 129 10.65 8.47 2.81
C ALA A 129 12.14 8.43 3.22
N PHE A 130 12.77 7.26 3.21
CA PHE A 130 14.16 7.07 3.64
C PHE A 130 15.13 6.70 2.51
N THR A 131 14.67 6.63 1.26
CA THR A 131 15.50 6.49 0.07
C THR A 131 15.83 7.85 -0.56
N GLY A 132 16.60 7.86 -1.65
CA GLY A 132 16.88 9.09 -2.42
C GLY A 132 16.05 9.22 -3.68
N HIS A 133 15.35 8.15 -4.09
CA HIS A 133 14.62 8.09 -5.34
C HIS A 133 13.44 7.13 -5.28
N CYS A 134 13.70 5.84 -5.07
CA CYS A 134 12.76 4.75 -5.27
C CYS A 134 11.77 4.54 -4.12
N MET A 135 10.62 3.97 -4.43
CA MET A 135 9.60 3.52 -3.48
C MET A 135 9.88 2.10 -2.98
N HIS A 136 10.45 1.26 -3.82
CA HIS A 136 10.90 -0.09 -3.50
C HIS A 136 12.31 -0.32 -4.05
N PHE A 137 13.15 -0.98 -3.30
CA PHE A 137 14.55 -1.26 -3.68
C PHE A 137 14.88 -2.75 -3.65
N VAL A 138 13.96 -3.57 -3.14
CA VAL A 138 14.18 -5.02 -2.92
C VAL A 138 14.40 -5.79 -4.21
N THR A 139 13.79 -5.38 -5.31
CA THR A 139 13.95 -6.03 -6.63
C THR A 139 15.37 -5.90 -7.20
N LYS A 140 16.21 -5.01 -6.65
CA LYS A 140 17.61 -4.80 -7.03
C LYS A 140 18.57 -5.04 -5.87
N ASP A 141 18.09 -5.56 -4.75
CA ASP A 141 18.88 -5.81 -3.54
C ASP A 141 19.77 -4.60 -3.16
N CYS A 142 19.18 -3.41 -3.19
CA CYS A 142 19.91 -2.16 -2.97
C CYS A 142 19.92 -1.78 -1.49
N ASP A 143 21.10 -1.63 -0.91
CA ASP A 143 21.30 -1.23 0.49
C ASP A 143 21.84 0.21 0.65
N ARG A 144 22.06 0.94 -0.46
CA ARG A 144 22.67 2.29 -0.47
C ARG A 144 21.90 3.32 0.34
N TRP A 145 20.59 3.14 0.51
CA TRP A 145 19.73 4.00 1.33
C TRP A 145 20.14 4.02 2.82
N LYS A 146 20.83 3.02 3.31
CA LYS A 146 21.29 2.93 4.71
C LYS A 146 22.35 4.01 5.04
N THR A 147 23.29 4.22 4.14
CA THR A 147 24.46 5.10 4.36
C THR A 147 24.44 6.37 3.50
N GLY A 148 23.71 6.37 2.39
CA GLY A 148 23.61 7.48 1.45
C GLY A 148 23.43 7.00 0.03
N CYS A 149 22.29 7.31 -0.59
CA CYS A 149 22.02 6.94 -1.98
C CYS A 149 23.04 7.57 -2.94
N HIS A 150 23.49 6.79 -3.92
CA HIS A 150 24.35 7.22 -5.03
C HIS A 150 24.19 6.22 -6.19
N ASP A 151 24.46 6.64 -7.44
CA ASP A 151 24.40 5.80 -8.64
C ASP A 151 23.14 4.92 -8.65
N CYS A 152 21.97 5.54 -8.70
CA CYS A 152 20.70 4.88 -8.42
C CYS A 152 20.39 3.72 -9.39
N LEU A 153 20.30 2.51 -8.86
CA LEU A 153 19.97 1.31 -9.62
C LEU A 153 18.52 1.31 -10.12
N MET A 154 17.65 2.08 -9.45
CA MET A 154 16.22 2.18 -9.72
C MET A 154 15.83 3.37 -10.61
N ARG A 155 16.81 4.18 -11.09
CA ARG A 155 16.53 5.39 -11.88
C ARG A 155 15.69 5.14 -13.13
N GLY A 156 15.82 3.96 -13.73
CA GLY A 156 15.04 3.51 -14.89
C GLY A 156 13.65 2.97 -14.56
N GLU A 157 13.36 2.70 -13.28
CA GLU A 157 12.09 2.23 -12.78
C GLU A 157 11.24 3.39 -12.26
N TYR A 158 10.02 3.10 -11.78
CA TYR A 158 9.18 4.16 -11.24
C TYR A 158 9.71 4.67 -9.88
N PRO A 159 9.81 5.99 -9.69
CA PRO A 159 9.55 7.12 -10.62
C PRO A 159 10.76 7.36 -11.56
N LYS A 160 10.60 7.15 -12.85
CA LYS A 160 11.72 7.23 -13.80
C LYS A 160 12.30 8.64 -13.89
N ALA A 161 13.63 8.78 -13.96
CA ALA A 161 14.31 10.06 -14.15
C ALA A 161 15.48 9.96 -15.14
N VAL A 162 15.74 11.06 -15.88
CA VAL A 162 16.89 11.16 -16.79
C VAL A 162 18.16 11.43 -15.98
N MET A 163 18.13 12.41 -15.10
CA MET A 163 19.24 12.72 -14.21
C MET A 163 19.18 11.86 -12.96
N ASP A 164 20.32 11.56 -12.36
CA ASP A 164 20.41 10.93 -11.05
C ASP A 164 20.74 12.00 -9.99
N ARG A 165 19.77 12.28 -9.14
CA ARG A 165 19.94 13.16 -7.97
C ARG A 165 19.68 12.44 -6.65
N CYS A 166 19.66 11.12 -6.65
CA CYS A 166 19.33 10.33 -5.47
C CYS A 166 20.20 10.69 -4.24
N SER A 167 21.49 10.98 -4.43
CA SER A 167 22.37 11.40 -3.33
C SER A 167 21.97 12.75 -2.70
N ARG A 168 21.60 13.73 -3.54
CA ARG A 168 21.10 15.03 -3.09
C ARG A 168 19.75 14.86 -2.37
N ASN A 169 18.84 14.10 -2.97
CA ASN A 169 17.48 13.91 -2.45
C ASN A 169 17.53 13.18 -1.10
N TRP A 170 18.37 12.15 -0.97
CA TRP A 170 18.58 11.43 0.28
C TRP A 170 19.07 12.35 1.40
N ARG A 171 20.09 13.18 1.13
CA ARG A 171 20.62 14.14 2.13
C ARG A 171 19.57 15.17 2.53
N LEU A 172 18.82 15.70 1.56
CA LEU A 172 17.76 16.65 1.82
C LEU A 172 16.61 16.04 2.68
N ARG A 173 16.18 14.81 2.35
CA ARG A 173 15.15 14.10 3.14
C ARG A 173 15.65 13.84 4.56
N LYS A 174 16.88 13.35 4.71
CA LYS A 174 17.51 13.14 6.02
C LYS A 174 17.47 14.41 6.86
N GLU A 175 17.96 15.51 6.33
CA GLU A 175 18.01 16.81 7.02
C GLU A 175 16.61 17.27 7.46
N LEU A 176 15.65 17.30 6.53
CA LEU A 176 14.31 17.82 6.79
C LEU A 176 13.52 16.94 7.76
N PHE A 177 13.54 15.63 7.57
CA PHE A 177 12.69 14.73 8.35
C PHE A 177 13.25 14.49 9.75
N GLN A 178 14.57 14.47 9.90
CA GLN A 178 15.21 14.42 11.22
C GLN A 178 14.97 15.71 12.03
N ALA A 179 14.95 16.87 11.39
CA ALA A 179 14.76 18.16 12.04
C ALA A 179 13.38 18.31 12.71
N ASN A 180 12.34 17.66 12.17
CA ASN A 180 10.99 17.75 12.76
C ASN A 180 10.90 16.89 14.03
N LYS A 181 10.86 17.54 15.20
CA LYS A 181 10.81 16.86 16.51
C LYS A 181 9.43 16.25 16.83
N ASN A 182 8.37 16.75 16.19
CA ASN A 182 7.00 16.29 16.38
C ASN A 182 6.62 15.13 15.44
N LEU A 183 7.57 14.62 14.63
CA LEU A 183 7.34 13.53 13.70
C LEU A 183 7.37 12.18 14.40
N SER A 184 6.27 11.44 14.31
CA SER A 184 6.15 10.01 14.63
C SER A 184 5.85 9.22 13.36
N ILE A 185 6.41 8.02 13.25
CA ILE A 185 6.26 7.15 12.09
C ILE A 185 5.30 6.01 12.43
N VAL A 186 4.41 5.70 11.49
CA VAL A 186 3.64 4.46 11.50
C VAL A 186 4.10 3.60 10.32
N ALA A 187 4.46 2.36 10.61
CA ALA A 187 4.76 1.36 9.59
C ALA A 187 3.53 0.47 9.37
N CYS A 188 3.13 0.23 8.12
CA CYS A 188 1.98 -0.62 7.82
C CYS A 188 2.32 -2.13 7.86
N SER A 189 3.57 -2.49 8.13
CA SER A 189 4.06 -3.85 8.31
C SER A 189 5.32 -3.87 9.19
N ASP A 190 5.61 -5.00 9.82
CA ASP A 190 6.86 -5.22 10.53
C ASP A 190 8.05 -5.14 9.58
N TRP A 191 7.89 -5.63 8.36
CA TRP A 191 8.90 -5.56 7.30
C TRP A 191 9.38 -4.11 7.04
N ILE A 192 8.47 -3.14 6.86
CA ILE A 192 8.89 -1.75 6.64
C ILE A 192 9.39 -1.09 7.92
N ALA A 193 8.86 -1.52 9.09
CA ALA A 193 9.36 -1.05 10.38
C ALA A 193 10.84 -1.44 10.59
N ASP A 194 11.25 -2.62 10.17
CA ASP A 194 12.63 -3.06 10.28
C ASP A 194 13.56 -2.21 9.39
N TYR A 195 13.12 -1.84 8.18
CA TYR A 195 13.89 -0.89 7.36
C TYR A 195 13.96 0.52 7.97
N VAL A 196 12.88 0.99 8.59
CA VAL A 196 12.92 2.28 9.31
C VAL A 196 13.98 2.27 10.40
N LYS A 197 14.08 1.18 11.19
CA LYS A 197 15.09 1.00 12.25
C LYS A 197 16.54 1.01 11.72
N GLU A 198 16.74 0.63 10.46
CA GLU A 198 18.05 0.67 9.80
C GLU A 198 18.33 1.99 9.05
N SER A 199 17.31 2.83 8.88
CA SER A 199 17.39 4.07 8.11
C SER A 199 17.87 5.26 8.96
N PHE A 200 18.04 6.42 8.32
CA PHE A 200 18.31 7.67 9.02
C PHE A 200 17.14 8.13 9.90
N LEU A 201 15.99 7.47 9.87
CA LEU A 201 14.81 7.77 10.71
C LEU A 201 14.72 6.88 11.96
N LYS A 202 15.71 6.03 12.23
CA LYS A 202 15.72 5.05 13.33
C LYS A 202 15.45 5.62 14.73
N ASP A 203 15.75 6.90 14.95
CA ASP A 203 15.58 7.57 16.23
C ASP A 203 14.19 8.25 16.38
N LYS A 204 13.31 8.14 15.37
CA LYS A 204 11.93 8.63 15.46
C LYS A 204 11.03 7.62 16.17
N PRO A 205 10.02 8.09 16.94
CA PRO A 205 8.99 7.19 17.45
C PRO A 205 8.38 6.39 16.31
N LEU A 206 8.34 5.07 16.47
CA LEU A 206 7.87 4.12 15.46
C LEU A 206 6.82 3.19 16.06
N THR A 207 5.69 3.09 15.41
CA THR A 207 4.59 2.18 15.75
C THR A 207 4.22 1.34 14.52
N VAL A 208 3.93 0.06 14.70
CA VAL A 208 3.37 -0.77 13.63
C VAL A 208 1.86 -0.77 13.76
N ILE A 209 1.16 -0.39 12.70
CA ILE A 209 -0.30 -0.51 12.55
C ILE A 209 -0.57 -1.10 11.18
N HIS A 210 -0.96 -2.36 11.15
CA HIS A 210 -1.28 -3.05 9.90
C HIS A 210 -2.48 -2.42 9.18
N ASN A 211 -2.51 -2.56 7.86
CA ASN A 211 -3.72 -2.24 7.10
C ASN A 211 -4.85 -3.18 7.51
N GLY A 212 -6.04 -2.65 7.66
CA GLY A 212 -7.23 -3.43 7.95
C GLY A 212 -8.05 -3.77 6.70
N VAL A 213 -8.87 -4.80 6.81
CA VAL A 213 -9.86 -5.22 5.82
C VAL A 213 -11.29 -5.03 6.36
N ASP A 214 -12.21 -4.60 5.50
CA ASP A 214 -13.62 -4.45 5.87
C ASP A 214 -14.30 -5.81 5.99
N LEU A 215 -14.44 -6.30 7.21
CA LEU A 215 -15.05 -7.61 7.49
C LEU A 215 -16.57 -7.67 7.24
N LYS A 216 -17.24 -6.52 7.08
CA LYS A 216 -18.66 -6.46 6.70
C LYS A 216 -18.83 -6.64 5.20
N VAL A 217 -17.87 -6.18 4.43
CA VAL A 217 -17.80 -6.30 2.97
C VAL A 217 -17.16 -7.63 2.57
N PHE A 218 -15.93 -7.88 3.00
CA PHE A 218 -15.20 -9.11 2.72
C PHE A 218 -15.57 -10.16 3.77
N ARG A 219 -16.40 -11.07 3.36
CA ARG A 219 -16.91 -12.17 4.21
C ARG A 219 -17.19 -13.41 3.36
N PRO A 220 -17.13 -14.61 3.94
CA PRO A 220 -17.48 -15.81 3.21
C PRO A 220 -18.91 -15.72 2.67
N MET A 221 -19.07 -16.08 1.41
CA MET A 221 -20.39 -16.23 0.77
C MET A 221 -20.65 -17.73 0.52
N THR A 222 -21.85 -18.18 0.83
CA THR A 222 -22.27 -19.54 0.45
C THR A 222 -22.64 -19.54 -1.03
N ILE A 223 -21.76 -20.10 -1.85
CA ILE A 223 -21.93 -20.18 -3.30
C ILE A 223 -21.68 -21.63 -3.72
N GLU A 224 -22.59 -22.19 -4.48
CA GLU A 224 -22.36 -23.50 -5.09
C GLU A 224 -21.29 -23.39 -6.17
N LYS A 225 -20.23 -24.19 -6.05
CA LYS A 225 -19.21 -24.28 -7.09
C LYS A 225 -19.81 -24.99 -8.31
N THR A 226 -19.75 -24.32 -9.43
CA THR A 226 -20.25 -24.87 -10.71
C THR A 226 -19.18 -25.68 -11.45
N SER A 227 -17.90 -25.40 -11.18
CA SER A 227 -16.79 -26.17 -11.73
C SER A 227 -16.35 -27.27 -10.76
N GLY A 228 -16.10 -28.46 -11.25
CA GLY A 228 -15.48 -29.54 -10.46
C GLY A 228 -13.96 -29.39 -10.31
N LYS A 229 -13.40 -28.23 -10.71
CA LYS A 229 -11.97 -27.94 -10.70
C LYS A 229 -11.55 -27.31 -9.37
N PHE A 230 -10.25 -27.43 -9.08
CA PHE A 230 -9.61 -26.68 -8.01
C PHE A 230 -9.32 -25.26 -8.52
N GLU A 231 -9.87 -24.24 -7.86
CA GLU A 231 -9.87 -22.86 -8.32
C GLU A 231 -8.77 -22.05 -7.60
N VAL A 232 -7.77 -21.61 -8.38
CA VAL A 232 -6.71 -20.72 -7.95
C VAL A 232 -7.07 -19.28 -8.37
N LEU A 233 -7.13 -18.37 -7.43
CA LEU A 233 -7.38 -16.95 -7.68
C LEU A 233 -6.08 -16.16 -7.61
N ALA A 234 -5.90 -15.20 -8.52
CA ALA A 234 -4.84 -14.21 -8.49
C ALA A 234 -5.42 -12.82 -8.76
N VAL A 235 -5.18 -11.87 -7.87
CA VAL A 235 -5.79 -10.52 -7.91
C VAL A 235 -4.72 -9.43 -7.85
N SER A 236 -4.78 -8.49 -8.78
CA SER A 236 -3.96 -7.29 -8.76
C SER A 236 -4.71 -6.11 -9.39
N ASN A 237 -4.40 -4.89 -8.99
CA ASN A 237 -4.91 -3.70 -9.69
C ASN A 237 -4.21 -3.46 -11.04
N MET A 238 -2.99 -3.96 -11.18
CA MET A 238 -2.16 -3.82 -12.38
C MET A 238 -1.16 -4.97 -12.41
N TRP A 239 -1.28 -5.85 -13.39
CA TRP A 239 -0.37 -6.95 -13.59
C TRP A 239 0.89 -6.48 -14.33
N ASN A 240 2.03 -6.74 -13.76
CA ASN A 240 3.35 -6.49 -14.32
C ASN A 240 4.36 -7.52 -13.75
N LYS A 241 5.63 -7.36 -14.08
CA LYS A 241 6.70 -8.24 -13.58
C LYS A 241 6.77 -8.24 -12.04
N ASP A 242 6.63 -7.08 -11.39
CA ASP A 242 6.73 -6.98 -9.92
C ASP A 242 5.53 -7.64 -9.21
N LYS A 243 4.44 -7.88 -9.93
CA LYS A 243 3.26 -8.61 -9.43
C LYS A 243 3.25 -10.09 -9.85
N GLY A 244 4.33 -10.59 -10.47
CA GLY A 244 4.50 -11.99 -10.81
C GLY A 244 3.64 -12.45 -11.99
N LEU A 245 3.34 -11.57 -12.96
CA LEU A 245 2.56 -11.93 -14.14
C LEU A 245 3.13 -13.14 -14.89
N GLU A 246 4.44 -13.13 -15.12
CA GLU A 246 5.13 -14.19 -15.84
C GLU A 246 5.14 -15.49 -15.04
N ASP A 247 5.24 -15.41 -13.70
CA ASP A 247 5.22 -16.57 -12.81
C ASP A 247 3.85 -17.27 -12.84
N ILE A 248 2.75 -16.52 -12.92
CA ILE A 248 1.40 -17.10 -13.09
C ILE A 248 1.30 -17.84 -14.44
N PHE A 249 1.87 -17.29 -15.51
CA PHE A 249 1.85 -17.94 -16.82
C PHE A 249 2.69 -19.24 -16.81
N GLN A 250 3.87 -19.18 -16.21
CA GLN A 250 4.72 -20.37 -16.03
C GLN A 250 4.01 -21.40 -15.13
N LEU A 251 3.44 -20.98 -14.02
CA LEU A 251 2.69 -21.81 -13.09
C LEU A 251 1.56 -22.57 -13.81
N ARG A 252 0.78 -21.88 -14.69
CA ARG A 252 -0.26 -22.56 -15.48
C ARG A 252 0.27 -23.71 -16.32
N SER A 253 1.43 -23.55 -16.94
CA SER A 253 2.02 -24.61 -17.78
C SER A 253 2.44 -25.85 -17.00
N MET A 254 2.59 -25.72 -15.69
CA MET A 254 3.05 -26.79 -14.78
C MET A 254 1.88 -27.46 -14.02
N LEU A 255 0.69 -26.85 -14.00
CA LEU A 255 -0.47 -27.35 -13.27
C LEU A 255 -1.31 -28.29 -14.16
N PRO A 256 -1.94 -29.34 -13.58
CA PRO A 256 -2.84 -30.24 -14.31
C PRO A 256 -4.14 -29.53 -14.73
N GLU A 257 -4.92 -30.17 -15.62
CA GLU A 257 -6.15 -29.60 -16.17
C GLU A 257 -7.28 -29.42 -15.13
N GLU A 258 -7.23 -30.17 -14.04
CA GLU A 258 -8.17 -30.08 -12.93
C GLU A 258 -7.94 -28.85 -12.03
N VAL A 259 -6.89 -28.06 -12.30
CA VAL A 259 -6.63 -26.79 -11.63
C VAL A 259 -6.88 -25.67 -12.63
N GLU A 260 -7.75 -24.73 -12.28
CA GLU A 260 -8.04 -23.53 -13.07
C GLU A 260 -7.50 -22.31 -12.38
N ILE A 261 -6.92 -21.37 -13.12
CA ILE A 261 -6.46 -20.09 -12.59
C ILE A 261 -7.39 -18.98 -13.06
N THR A 262 -7.93 -18.21 -12.15
CA THR A 262 -8.64 -16.96 -12.46
C THR A 262 -7.76 -15.75 -12.10
N MET A 263 -7.51 -14.88 -13.07
CA MET A 263 -6.75 -13.64 -12.88
C MET A 263 -7.67 -12.42 -12.97
N ILE A 264 -7.65 -11.54 -11.96
CA ILE A 264 -8.43 -10.29 -11.92
C ILE A 264 -7.48 -9.09 -11.98
N GLY A 265 -7.87 -8.06 -12.77
CA GLY A 265 -7.15 -6.78 -12.90
C GLY A 265 -6.22 -6.71 -14.11
N LEU A 266 -6.53 -7.46 -15.14
CA LEU A 266 -5.81 -7.49 -16.41
C LEU A 266 -6.16 -6.29 -17.29
N THR A 267 -5.21 -5.83 -18.10
CA THR A 267 -5.57 -5.00 -19.25
C THR A 267 -6.24 -5.87 -20.32
N LYS A 268 -6.92 -5.22 -21.26
CA LYS A 268 -7.55 -5.94 -22.38
C LYS A 268 -6.50 -6.73 -23.18
N GLU A 269 -5.36 -6.14 -23.44
CA GLU A 269 -4.26 -6.77 -24.20
C GLU A 269 -3.71 -7.98 -23.44
N GLN A 270 -3.55 -7.90 -22.12
CA GLN A 270 -3.13 -9.01 -21.31
C GLN A 270 -4.15 -10.14 -21.32
N LYS A 271 -5.43 -9.81 -21.19
CA LYS A 271 -6.53 -10.79 -21.25
C LYS A 271 -6.59 -11.52 -22.57
N ASP A 272 -6.44 -10.77 -23.69
CA ASP A 272 -6.48 -11.34 -25.05
C ASP A 272 -5.27 -12.26 -25.35
N SER A 273 -4.19 -12.14 -24.57
CA SER A 273 -2.94 -12.91 -24.70
C SER A 273 -2.76 -14.01 -23.65
N LEU A 274 -3.79 -14.31 -22.85
CA LEU A 274 -3.67 -15.31 -21.79
C LEU A 274 -3.41 -16.72 -22.32
N PRO A 275 -2.55 -17.49 -21.65
CA PRO A 275 -2.40 -18.93 -21.91
C PRO A 275 -3.73 -19.68 -21.67
N SER A 276 -3.89 -20.80 -22.39
CA SER A 276 -5.01 -21.72 -22.17
C SER A 276 -5.07 -22.19 -20.71
N GLY A 277 -6.27 -22.26 -20.13
CA GLY A 277 -6.48 -22.68 -18.73
C GLY A 277 -6.33 -21.53 -17.71
N ILE A 278 -6.22 -20.28 -18.17
CA ILE A 278 -6.38 -19.08 -17.35
C ILE A 278 -7.65 -18.34 -17.77
N VAL A 279 -8.50 -18.07 -16.80
CA VAL A 279 -9.70 -17.22 -16.96
C VAL A 279 -9.32 -15.77 -16.61
N GLY A 280 -9.44 -14.85 -17.56
CA GLY A 280 -9.07 -13.45 -17.38
C GLY A 280 -10.26 -12.54 -17.12
N VAL A 281 -10.18 -11.72 -16.08
CA VAL A 281 -11.13 -10.66 -15.73
C VAL A 281 -10.39 -9.32 -15.73
N GLU A 282 -10.83 -8.38 -16.57
CA GLU A 282 -10.22 -7.04 -16.62
C GLU A 282 -10.50 -6.29 -15.32
N ARG A 283 -11.77 -6.22 -14.95
CA ARG A 283 -12.23 -5.57 -13.72
C ARG A 283 -13.56 -6.15 -13.29
N THR A 284 -13.74 -6.35 -12.00
CA THR A 284 -15.05 -6.70 -11.44
C THR A 284 -16.01 -5.50 -11.56
N GLN A 285 -17.28 -5.77 -11.78
CA GLN A 285 -18.32 -4.76 -11.93
C GLN A 285 -18.58 -4.01 -10.62
N ASN A 286 -18.43 -4.72 -9.50
CA ASN A 286 -18.63 -4.20 -8.15
C ASN A 286 -17.84 -5.03 -7.14
N ILE A 287 -17.86 -4.59 -5.89
CA ILE A 287 -17.14 -5.24 -4.80
C ILE A 287 -17.73 -6.62 -4.46
N GLU A 288 -19.03 -6.81 -4.62
CA GLU A 288 -19.70 -8.09 -4.33
C GLU A 288 -19.24 -9.19 -5.28
N GLU A 289 -19.04 -8.86 -6.55
CA GLU A 289 -18.44 -9.78 -7.53
C GLU A 289 -17.01 -10.18 -7.13
N LEU A 290 -16.20 -9.25 -6.65
CA LEU A 290 -14.87 -9.56 -6.15
C LEU A 290 -14.90 -10.48 -4.92
N VAL A 291 -15.83 -10.23 -3.97
CA VAL A 291 -16.03 -11.09 -2.80
C VAL A 291 -16.49 -12.50 -3.22
N ARG A 292 -17.28 -12.62 -4.29
CA ARG A 292 -17.64 -13.93 -4.86
C ARG A 292 -16.41 -14.69 -5.34
N TYR A 293 -15.53 -14.05 -6.12
CA TYR A 293 -14.27 -14.69 -6.56
C TYR A 293 -13.43 -15.16 -5.39
N TYR A 294 -13.26 -14.33 -4.37
CA TYR A 294 -12.55 -14.77 -3.17
C TYR A 294 -13.23 -15.95 -2.50
N SER A 295 -14.57 -15.92 -2.33
CA SER A 295 -15.30 -16.95 -1.60
C SER A 295 -15.41 -18.29 -2.34
N THR A 296 -15.31 -18.31 -3.67
CA THR A 296 -15.34 -19.54 -4.47
C THR A 296 -13.96 -20.16 -4.67
N ALA A 297 -12.91 -19.35 -4.61
CA ALA A 297 -11.54 -19.84 -4.78
C ALA A 297 -11.13 -20.82 -3.67
N ASP A 298 -10.42 -21.86 -4.03
CA ASP A 298 -9.81 -22.78 -3.08
C ASP A 298 -8.55 -22.19 -2.45
N VAL A 299 -7.86 -21.29 -3.20
CA VAL A 299 -6.67 -20.60 -2.75
C VAL A 299 -6.44 -19.29 -3.50
N LEU A 300 -5.98 -18.26 -2.80
CA LEU A 300 -5.37 -17.08 -3.42
C LEU A 300 -3.87 -17.32 -3.61
N VAL A 301 -3.36 -17.05 -4.81
CA VAL A 301 -1.90 -17.02 -5.09
C VAL A 301 -1.48 -15.57 -5.33
N ASN A 302 -0.56 -15.07 -4.49
CA ASN A 302 0.01 -13.72 -4.60
C ASN A 302 1.53 -13.78 -4.79
N PRO A 303 2.04 -13.92 -6.04
CA PRO A 303 3.46 -14.08 -6.32
C PRO A 303 4.15 -12.71 -6.50
N THR A 304 3.88 -11.76 -5.59
CA THR A 304 4.43 -10.42 -5.68
C THR A 304 5.92 -10.38 -5.34
N TYR A 305 6.70 -9.61 -6.12
CA TYR A 305 8.13 -9.35 -5.89
C TYR A 305 8.36 -8.09 -5.06
N ALA A 306 7.35 -7.23 -4.94
CA ALA A 306 7.42 -6.01 -4.13
C ALA A 306 6.02 -5.61 -3.66
N ASP A 307 5.79 -5.67 -2.38
CA ASP A 307 4.60 -5.14 -1.73
C ASP A 307 4.88 -4.89 -0.26
N THR A 308 4.43 -3.77 0.26
CA THR A 308 4.67 -3.42 1.65
C THR A 308 3.74 -4.16 2.60
N PHE A 309 2.47 -4.28 2.24
CA PHE A 309 1.46 -5.07 2.96
C PHE A 309 0.22 -5.26 2.07
N PRO A 310 0.15 -6.33 1.26
CA PRO A 310 -0.87 -6.51 0.24
C PRO A 310 -2.25 -6.77 0.83
N THR A 311 -3.20 -5.88 0.58
CA THR A 311 -4.58 -6.02 1.05
C THR A 311 -5.31 -7.20 0.43
N VAL A 312 -4.92 -7.66 -0.75
CA VAL A 312 -5.51 -8.84 -1.40
C VAL A 312 -5.38 -10.11 -0.54
N ASN A 313 -4.29 -10.24 0.22
CA ASN A 313 -4.12 -11.35 1.16
C ASN A 313 -5.14 -11.27 2.30
N LEU A 314 -5.38 -10.06 2.83
CA LEU A 314 -6.34 -9.81 3.89
C LEU A 314 -7.77 -10.03 3.41
N GLU A 315 -8.08 -9.59 2.20
CA GLU A 315 -9.38 -9.77 1.54
C GLU A 315 -9.71 -11.25 1.35
N ALA A 316 -8.72 -12.04 0.89
CA ALA A 316 -8.86 -13.49 0.76
C ALA A 316 -9.13 -14.16 2.11
N LEU A 317 -8.30 -13.90 3.12
CA LEU A 317 -8.49 -14.44 4.47
C LEU A 317 -9.84 -14.05 5.06
N ALA A 318 -10.26 -12.80 4.86
CA ALA A 318 -11.55 -12.31 5.31
C ALA A 318 -12.73 -13.05 4.65
N CYS A 319 -12.58 -13.50 3.40
CA CYS A 319 -13.55 -14.33 2.69
C CYS A 319 -13.40 -15.83 3.01
N GLY A 320 -12.49 -16.22 3.88
CA GLY A 320 -12.25 -17.61 4.27
C GLY A 320 -11.33 -18.37 3.30
N THR A 321 -10.60 -17.69 2.44
CA THR A 321 -9.76 -18.28 1.40
C THR A 321 -8.30 -18.27 1.85
N PRO A 322 -7.63 -19.44 1.89
CA PRO A 322 -6.21 -19.53 2.24
C PRO A 322 -5.33 -18.85 1.19
N VAL A 323 -4.11 -18.48 1.59
CA VAL A 323 -3.20 -17.69 0.77
C VAL A 323 -1.88 -18.43 0.56
N ILE A 324 -1.41 -18.50 -0.68
CA ILE A 324 -0.03 -18.85 -1.01
C ILE A 324 0.65 -17.57 -1.49
N THR A 325 1.76 -17.20 -0.86
CA THR A 325 2.47 -15.96 -1.22
C THR A 325 3.98 -16.12 -1.21
N TYR A 326 4.69 -15.30 -1.97
CA TYR A 326 6.14 -15.21 -1.87
C TYR A 326 6.59 -14.63 -0.54
N ASN A 327 7.77 -15.05 -0.09
CA ASN A 327 8.48 -14.45 1.03
C ASN A 327 9.06 -13.09 0.61
N THR A 328 8.20 -12.09 0.49
CA THR A 328 8.53 -10.77 -0.04
C THR A 328 7.74 -9.68 0.69
N GLY A 329 8.46 -8.65 1.10
CA GLY A 329 7.81 -7.51 1.75
C GLY A 329 7.06 -7.91 3.02
N GLY A 330 5.96 -7.23 3.30
CA GLY A 330 5.03 -7.59 4.37
C GLY A 330 4.00 -8.66 3.97
N SER A 331 4.13 -9.28 2.78
CA SER A 331 3.18 -10.30 2.31
C SER A 331 3.11 -11.52 3.23
N PRO A 332 4.23 -12.04 3.79
CA PRO A 332 4.24 -13.14 4.75
C PRO A 332 3.49 -12.86 6.06
N GLU A 333 3.43 -11.60 6.49
CA GLU A 333 2.83 -11.24 7.78
C GLU A 333 1.31 -11.51 7.84
N ALA A 334 0.66 -11.54 6.66
CA ALA A 334 -0.77 -11.83 6.56
C ALA A 334 -1.10 -13.27 6.95
N VAL A 335 -0.21 -14.23 6.75
CA VAL A 335 -0.51 -15.68 6.86
C VAL A 335 0.27 -16.37 7.99
N ASP A 336 -0.26 -17.50 8.44
CA ASP A 336 0.42 -18.47 9.29
C ASP A 336 0.19 -19.88 8.73
N GLY A 337 0.79 -20.91 9.37
CA GLY A 337 0.71 -22.29 8.88
C GLY A 337 -0.71 -22.89 8.85
N ARG A 338 -1.73 -22.24 9.44
CA ARG A 338 -3.15 -22.64 9.41
C ARG A 338 -3.92 -21.94 8.31
N THR A 339 -3.40 -20.85 7.78
CA THR A 339 -4.12 -19.94 6.88
C THR A 339 -3.44 -19.75 5.53
N GLY A 340 -2.22 -20.28 5.37
CA GLY A 340 -1.53 -20.18 4.09
C GLY A 340 -0.13 -20.79 4.08
N VAL A 341 0.53 -20.63 2.95
CA VAL A 341 1.89 -21.12 2.69
C VAL A 341 2.75 -19.98 2.17
N ILE A 342 3.94 -19.82 2.76
CA ILE A 342 4.94 -18.86 2.31
C ILE A 342 5.99 -19.65 1.52
N VAL A 343 6.28 -19.23 0.29
CA VAL A 343 7.27 -19.88 -0.56
C VAL A 343 8.39 -18.91 -0.95
N PRO A 344 9.59 -19.40 -1.30
CA PRO A 344 10.68 -18.53 -1.73
C PRO A 344 10.26 -17.65 -2.92
N GLN A 345 10.72 -16.40 -2.93
CA GLN A 345 10.45 -15.45 -4.02
C GLN A 345 10.98 -16.00 -5.36
N GLY A 346 10.13 -16.01 -6.39
CA GLY A 346 10.47 -16.48 -7.73
C GLY A 346 10.52 -18.00 -7.89
N ASP A 347 10.23 -18.77 -6.84
CA ASP A 347 10.19 -20.24 -6.92
C ASP A 347 8.80 -20.72 -7.36
N VAL A 348 8.60 -20.77 -8.68
CA VAL A 348 7.33 -21.21 -9.28
C VAL A 348 7.08 -22.71 -9.03
N VAL A 349 8.15 -23.52 -8.83
CA VAL A 349 8.02 -24.94 -8.48
C VAL A 349 7.46 -25.07 -7.05
N ALA A 350 7.92 -24.25 -6.13
CA ALA A 350 7.38 -24.22 -4.78
C ALA A 350 5.92 -23.74 -4.76
N LEU A 351 5.53 -22.76 -5.61
CA LEU A 351 4.12 -22.38 -5.79
C LEU A 351 3.27 -23.55 -6.27
N GLN A 352 3.72 -24.26 -7.31
CA GLN A 352 3.04 -25.45 -7.83
C GLN A 352 2.84 -26.50 -6.74
N ASN A 353 3.90 -26.84 -6.02
CA ASN A 353 3.86 -27.84 -4.95
C ASN A 353 2.89 -27.43 -3.83
N ALA A 354 2.91 -26.17 -3.42
CA ALA A 354 1.98 -25.64 -2.41
C ALA A 354 0.52 -25.74 -2.84
N ILE A 355 0.21 -25.44 -4.11
CA ILE A 355 -1.15 -25.57 -4.68
C ILE A 355 -1.58 -27.03 -4.69
N LEU A 356 -0.73 -27.94 -5.16
CA LEU A 356 -1.06 -29.37 -5.22
C LEU A 356 -1.23 -29.99 -3.84
N GLN A 357 -0.42 -29.58 -2.87
CA GLN A 357 -0.59 -29.98 -1.45
C GLN A 357 -1.90 -29.45 -0.88
N MET A 358 -2.25 -28.19 -1.15
CA MET A 358 -3.50 -27.59 -0.67
C MET A 358 -4.73 -28.25 -1.30
N LYS A 359 -4.64 -28.70 -2.56
CA LYS A 359 -5.68 -29.51 -3.21
C LYS A 359 -5.90 -30.85 -2.48
N LEU A 360 -4.83 -31.50 -2.01
CA LEU A 360 -4.90 -32.77 -1.27
C LEU A 360 -5.35 -32.60 0.18
N ALA A 361 -4.91 -31.53 0.82
CA ALA A 361 -5.17 -31.23 2.24
C ALA A 361 -5.56 -29.75 2.39
N PRO A 362 -6.81 -29.38 2.11
CA PRO A 362 -7.25 -27.98 2.18
C PRO A 362 -7.14 -27.41 3.59
N LEU A 363 -6.74 -26.14 3.68
CA LEU A 363 -6.72 -25.40 4.93
C LEU A 363 -8.15 -24.96 5.30
N SER A 364 -8.34 -24.68 6.59
CA SER A 364 -9.65 -24.32 7.14
C SER A 364 -10.07 -22.89 6.76
N SER A 365 -11.17 -22.76 6.06
CA SER A 365 -11.80 -21.46 5.76
C SER A 365 -12.18 -20.71 7.05
N VAL A 366 -12.57 -21.43 8.11
CA VAL A 366 -12.87 -20.85 9.42
C VAL A 366 -11.63 -20.24 10.06
N ASP A 367 -10.48 -20.90 9.97
CA ASP A 367 -9.22 -20.36 10.51
C ASP A 367 -8.75 -19.14 9.73
N CYS A 368 -8.88 -19.13 8.39
CA CYS A 368 -8.63 -17.97 7.56
C CYS A 368 -9.47 -16.75 7.99
N ARG A 369 -10.77 -16.94 8.10
CA ARG A 369 -11.70 -15.90 8.55
C ARG A 369 -11.35 -15.42 9.95
N LYS A 370 -11.07 -16.33 10.88
CA LYS A 370 -10.72 -16.02 12.27
C LYS A 370 -9.46 -15.16 12.33
N ARG A 371 -8.42 -15.51 11.57
CA ARG A 371 -7.19 -14.70 11.49
C ARG A 371 -7.47 -13.27 11.01
N ALA A 372 -8.29 -13.11 9.97
CA ALA A 372 -8.67 -11.79 9.48
C ALA A 372 -9.41 -10.99 10.57
N GLN A 373 -10.31 -11.63 11.34
CA GLN A 373 -11.04 -11.00 12.43
C GLN A 373 -10.14 -10.58 13.59
N GLU A 374 -9.19 -11.43 13.97
CA GLU A 374 -8.33 -11.19 15.15
C GLU A 374 -7.18 -10.22 14.89
N GLN A 375 -6.70 -10.11 13.64
CA GLN A 375 -5.48 -9.38 13.33
C GLN A 375 -5.69 -8.20 12.37
N PHE A 376 -6.73 -8.24 11.54
CA PHE A 376 -6.86 -7.34 10.39
C PHE A 376 -8.25 -6.70 10.27
N ASP A 377 -9.05 -6.71 11.33
CA ASP A 377 -10.30 -5.95 11.34
C ASP A 377 -9.98 -4.46 11.18
N LYS A 378 -10.50 -3.85 10.11
CA LYS A 378 -10.25 -2.43 9.83
C LYS A 378 -10.68 -1.51 10.98
N GLU A 379 -11.74 -1.86 11.71
CA GLU A 379 -12.24 -1.04 12.83
C GLU A 379 -11.20 -1.01 13.95
N GLU A 380 -10.61 -2.15 14.32
CA GLU A 380 -9.55 -2.25 15.32
C GLU A 380 -8.22 -1.62 14.84
N CYS A 381 -7.83 -1.89 13.58
CA CYS A 381 -6.63 -1.30 13.01
C CYS A 381 -6.71 0.24 12.99
N PHE A 382 -7.84 0.80 12.55
CA PHE A 382 -7.97 2.25 12.48
C PHE A 382 -8.26 2.91 13.82
N GLN A 383 -8.85 2.17 14.78
CA GLN A 383 -8.90 2.61 16.18
C GLN A 383 -7.52 2.82 16.78
N SER A 384 -6.55 2.00 16.38
CA SER A 384 -5.15 2.14 16.84
C SER A 384 -4.53 3.48 16.42
N TYR A 385 -4.93 4.05 15.26
CA TYR A 385 -4.52 5.41 14.88
C TYR A 385 -5.13 6.47 15.81
N ILE A 386 -6.40 6.33 16.18
CA ILE A 386 -7.06 7.30 17.08
C ILE A 386 -6.39 7.26 18.46
N ASN A 387 -6.12 6.06 18.97
CA ASN A 387 -5.40 5.89 20.24
C ASN A 387 -4.01 6.55 20.18
N LEU A 388 -3.30 6.39 19.06
CA LEU A 388 -2.00 7.03 18.85
C LEU A 388 -2.13 8.56 18.80
N TYR A 389 -3.14 9.12 18.11
CA TYR A 389 -3.38 10.56 18.06
C TYR A 389 -3.63 11.13 19.47
N GLU A 390 -4.48 10.47 20.24
CA GLU A 390 -4.76 10.89 21.62
C GLU A 390 -3.54 10.80 22.52
N GLN A 391 -2.72 9.77 22.35
CA GLN A 391 -1.49 9.59 23.11
C GLN A 391 -0.49 10.72 22.85
N ILE A 392 -0.22 11.04 21.59
CA ILE A 392 0.76 12.09 21.23
C ILE A 392 0.30 13.50 21.57
N LEU A 393 -1.02 13.73 21.64
CA LEU A 393 -1.56 15.03 22.08
C LEU A 393 -1.46 15.23 23.59
N LYS A 394 -1.33 14.17 24.37
CA LYS A 394 -1.14 14.21 25.83
C LYS A 394 0.34 14.31 26.23
N ALA A 395 1.25 13.97 25.31
CA ALA A 395 2.70 14.03 25.49
C ALA A 395 3.26 15.41 25.17
#